data_aebb62eb4e18af126a5c1c5f236f8480
#
_entry.id   aebb62eb4e18af126a5c1c5f236f8480
#
_cell.length_a   1.000
_cell.length_b   1.000
_cell.length_c   1.000
_cell.angle_alpha   90.00
_cell.angle_beta   90.00
_cell.angle_gamma   90.00
#
_symmetry.space_group_name_H-M   'P 1'
#
loop_
_entity.id
_entity.type
_entity.pdbx_description
1 polymer ?
#
loop_
_entity_poly.entity_id
_entity_poly.type
_entity_poly.pdbx_seq_one_letter_code
_entity_poly.pdbx_strand_id
1 'polypeptide(L)'
;MPELPEVETSRRGIEPFLVGHSIEHLVVRQPKLRWPVSDELLRLSDKPVLSVQRRAKYLLIELADGWIIVHLGMSGSVRILPADEPPQKHDHVDMILSSGMMLRYT
;
A
#
# COMPACT_ATOMS: atom_id res chain seq x y z
N MET A 1 -9.11 -0.49 16.60
CA MET A 1 -7.70 -0.25 16.29
C MET A 1 -6.99 -1.57 16.07
N PRO A 2 -6.29 -1.73 14.96
CA PRO A 2 -5.50 -2.96 14.78
C PRO A 2 -4.48 -3.08 15.90
N GLU A 3 -4.40 -4.26 16.47
CA GLU A 3 -3.35 -4.57 17.41
C GLU A 3 -2.01 -4.69 16.67
N LEU A 4 -0.91 -4.53 17.39
CA LEU A 4 0.41 -4.69 16.79
C LEU A 4 0.57 -6.05 16.09
N PRO A 5 0.11 -7.17 16.67
CA PRO A 5 0.17 -8.47 15.96
C PRO A 5 -0.58 -8.46 14.63
N GLU A 6 -1.72 -7.76 14.53
CA GLU A 6 -2.48 -7.65 13.29
C GLU A 6 -1.72 -6.86 12.23
N VAL A 7 -1.08 -5.77 12.64
CA VAL A 7 -0.27 -4.96 11.72
C VAL A 7 0.92 -5.76 11.22
N GLU A 8 1.56 -6.51 12.09
CA GLU A 8 2.69 -7.36 11.71
C GLU A 8 2.25 -8.48 10.76
N THR A 9 1.06 -9.05 10.98
CA THR A 9 0.50 -10.06 10.09
C THR A 9 0.26 -9.46 8.71
N SER A 10 -0.27 -8.23 8.64
CA SER A 10 -0.46 -7.53 7.38
C SER A 10 0.87 -7.31 6.67
N ARG A 11 1.88 -6.85 7.40
CA ARG A 11 3.22 -6.64 6.84
C ARG A 11 3.77 -7.93 6.21
N ARG A 12 3.69 -9.02 6.94
CA ARG A 12 4.19 -10.32 6.45
C ARG A 12 3.39 -10.81 5.25
N GLY A 13 2.10 -10.53 5.24
CA GLY A 13 1.23 -10.96 4.14
C GLY A 13 1.49 -10.24 2.85
N ILE A 14 1.88 -8.97 2.89
CA ILE A 14 2.12 -8.18 1.68
C ILE A 14 3.57 -8.19 1.22
N GLU A 15 4.52 -8.41 2.12
CA GLU A 15 5.94 -8.31 1.83
C GLU A 15 6.39 -9.15 0.63
N PRO A 16 6.08 -10.45 0.53
CA PRO A 16 6.57 -11.25 -0.59
C PRO A 16 5.98 -10.84 -1.94
N PHE A 17 4.85 -10.13 -1.94
CA PHE A 17 4.22 -9.67 -3.17
C PHE A 17 4.74 -8.32 -3.63
N LEU A 18 5.34 -7.54 -2.73
CA LEU A 18 5.84 -6.20 -3.01
C LEU A 18 7.34 -6.18 -3.27
N VAL A 19 8.14 -6.82 -2.41
CA VAL A 19 9.58 -6.74 -2.50
C VAL A 19 10.07 -7.38 -3.80
N GLY A 20 10.92 -6.63 -4.52
CA GLY A 20 11.44 -7.07 -5.81
C GLY A 20 10.57 -6.72 -6.99
N HIS A 21 9.38 -6.17 -6.77
CA HIS A 21 8.50 -5.72 -7.84
C HIS A 21 8.45 -4.19 -7.85
N SER A 22 8.15 -3.63 -9.02
CA SER A 22 8.06 -2.18 -9.18
C SER A 22 6.62 -1.74 -9.07
N ILE A 23 6.44 -0.50 -8.59
CA ILE A 23 5.13 0.14 -8.58
C ILE A 23 4.93 0.77 -9.96
N GLU A 24 3.91 0.33 -10.70
CA GLU A 24 3.60 0.91 -11.99
C GLU A 24 2.85 2.24 -11.84
N HIS A 25 1.81 2.27 -11.01
CA HIS A 25 1.07 3.49 -10.73
C HIS A 25 0.15 3.29 -9.53
N LEU A 26 -0.38 4.40 -9.04
CA LEU A 26 -1.39 4.41 -7.99
C LEU A 26 -2.73 4.84 -8.57
N VAL A 27 -3.78 4.16 -8.14
CA VAL A 27 -5.16 4.58 -8.44
C VAL A 27 -5.77 5.08 -7.15
N VAL A 28 -6.02 6.37 -7.06
CA VAL A 28 -6.56 7.01 -5.85
C VAL A 28 -8.03 7.30 -6.09
N ARG A 29 -8.91 6.61 -5.36
CA ARG A 29 -10.36 6.78 -5.47
C ARG A 29 -10.92 7.75 -4.46
N GLN A 30 -10.20 7.90 -3.33
CA GLN A 30 -10.58 8.82 -2.27
C GLN A 30 -9.38 9.69 -1.92
N PRO A 31 -9.16 10.79 -2.68
CA PRO A 31 -7.99 11.64 -2.46
C PRO A 31 -8.04 12.41 -1.14
N LYS A 32 -9.24 12.54 -0.55
CA LYS A 32 -9.42 13.22 0.73
C LYS A 32 -9.64 12.22 1.85
N LEU A 33 -8.70 11.31 2.01
CA LEU A 33 -8.65 10.46 3.18
C LEU A 33 -8.39 11.34 4.41
N ARG A 34 -8.31 10.75 5.58
CA ARG A 34 -7.98 11.48 6.81
C ARG A 34 -6.82 12.44 6.60
N TRP A 35 -5.86 12.02 5.77
CA TRP A 35 -4.77 12.86 5.30
C TRP A 35 -4.80 12.85 3.78
N PRO A 36 -4.67 14.01 3.14
CA PRO A 36 -4.63 14.04 1.67
C PRO A 36 -3.49 13.18 1.15
N VAL A 37 -3.75 12.50 0.04
CA VAL A 37 -2.69 11.73 -0.64
C VAL A 37 -1.75 12.73 -1.30
N SER A 38 -0.46 12.59 -1.04
CA SER A 38 0.54 13.48 -1.61
C SER A 38 0.61 13.35 -3.13
N ASP A 39 0.74 14.48 -3.83
CA ASP A 39 0.95 14.46 -5.28
C ASP A 39 2.23 13.71 -5.65
N GLU A 40 3.22 13.71 -4.77
CA GLU A 40 4.45 12.98 -5.00
C GLU A 40 4.20 11.48 -5.10
N LEU A 41 3.25 10.95 -4.33
CA LEU A 41 2.88 9.54 -4.42
C LEU A 41 2.29 9.19 -5.78
N LEU A 42 1.55 10.12 -6.39
CA LEU A 42 0.94 9.90 -7.68
C LEU A 42 1.94 9.82 -8.82
N ARG A 43 3.15 10.29 -8.57
CA ARG A 43 4.23 10.30 -9.57
C ARG A 43 5.17 9.11 -9.46
N LEU A 44 4.92 8.23 -8.48
CA LEU A 44 5.75 7.03 -8.34
C LEU A 44 5.36 6.05 -9.43
N SER A 45 6.26 5.84 -10.36
CA SER A 45 6.11 4.80 -11.37
C SER A 45 7.46 4.18 -11.63
N ASP A 46 7.48 2.87 -11.89
CA ASP A 46 8.68 2.09 -12.15
C ASP A 46 9.69 2.10 -10.99
N LYS A 47 9.22 2.40 -9.77
CA LYS A 47 10.09 2.38 -8.60
C LYS A 47 10.02 1.01 -7.94
N PRO A 48 11.15 0.31 -7.82
CA PRO A 48 11.15 -0.99 -7.15
C PRO A 48 10.95 -0.85 -5.64
N VAL A 49 10.22 -1.80 -5.08
CA VAL A 49 10.05 -1.89 -3.63
C VAL A 49 11.25 -2.63 -3.06
N LEU A 50 11.96 -2.00 -2.14
CA LEU A 50 13.16 -2.56 -1.54
C LEU A 50 12.84 -3.35 -0.27
N SER A 51 11.89 -2.89 0.53
CA SER A 51 11.50 -3.59 1.74
C SER A 51 10.11 -3.15 2.19
N VAL A 52 9.51 -3.96 3.05
CA VAL A 52 8.26 -3.61 3.75
C VAL A 52 8.52 -3.80 5.23
N GLN A 53 8.40 -2.72 5.98
CA GLN A 53 8.69 -2.72 7.40
C GLN A 53 7.48 -2.23 8.18
N ARG A 54 7.52 -2.40 9.49
CA ARG A 54 6.49 -1.91 10.39
C ARG A 54 7.12 -1.06 11.47
N ARG A 55 6.47 0.05 11.76
CA ARG A 55 6.84 0.88 12.91
C ARG A 55 5.56 1.26 13.62
N ALA A 56 5.34 0.72 14.82
CA ALA A 56 4.07 0.84 15.53
C ALA A 56 2.92 0.37 14.63
N LYS A 57 1.96 1.24 14.32
CA LYS A 57 0.80 0.91 13.49
C LYS A 57 0.97 1.33 12.03
N TYR A 58 2.17 1.75 11.67
CA TYR A 58 2.48 2.17 10.31
C TYR A 58 3.15 1.04 9.56
N LEU A 59 2.75 0.87 8.31
CA LEU A 59 3.50 0.06 7.34
C LEU A 59 4.38 1.00 6.54
N LEU A 60 5.64 0.63 6.40
CA LEU A 60 6.64 1.45 5.73
C LEU A 60 7.14 0.69 4.51
N ILE A 61 6.82 1.22 3.33
CA ILE A 61 7.24 0.62 2.06
C ILE A 61 8.43 1.42 1.57
N GLU A 62 9.59 0.79 1.55
CA GLU A 62 10.83 1.45 1.17
C GLU A 62 11.02 1.43 -0.34
N LEU A 63 11.33 2.60 -0.88
CA LEU A 63 11.73 2.79 -2.27
C LEU A 63 13.11 3.43 -2.28
N ALA A 64 13.76 3.44 -3.44
CA ALA A 64 15.10 4.03 -3.55
C ALA A 64 15.15 5.49 -3.11
N ASP A 65 14.08 6.24 -3.38
CA ASP A 65 14.04 7.68 -3.14
C ASP A 65 13.31 8.06 -1.85
N GLY A 66 12.81 7.10 -1.09
CA GLY A 66 12.07 7.41 0.13
C GLY A 66 11.13 6.30 0.54
N TRP A 67 10.10 6.66 1.29
CA TRP A 67 9.19 5.71 1.90
C TRP A 67 7.74 6.07 1.61
N ILE A 68 6.92 5.05 1.38
CA ILE A 68 5.46 5.21 1.43
C ILE A 68 5.01 4.75 2.80
N ILE A 69 4.28 5.62 3.50
CA ILE A 69 3.79 5.32 4.84
C ILE A 69 2.31 5.03 4.75
N VAL A 70 1.92 3.85 5.22
CA VAL A 70 0.52 3.43 5.26
C VAL A 70 0.09 3.35 6.72
N HIS A 71 -0.87 4.19 7.09
CA HIS A 71 -1.43 4.21 8.45
C HIS A 71 -2.74 3.45 8.44
N LEU A 72 -2.77 2.28 9.08
CA LEU A 72 -3.97 1.45 9.08
C LEU A 72 -5.07 2.02 9.99
N GLY A 73 -4.70 2.74 11.05
CA GLY A 73 -5.67 3.34 11.96
C GLY A 73 -6.51 2.28 12.65
N MET A 74 -7.80 2.60 12.83
CA MET A 74 -8.71 1.70 13.54
C MET A 74 -9.38 0.68 12.62
N SER A 75 -9.57 1.02 11.36
CA SER A 75 -10.35 0.21 10.43
C SER A 75 -9.67 0.00 9.08
N GLY A 76 -8.48 0.58 8.90
CA GLY A 76 -7.77 0.43 7.64
C GLY A 76 -7.20 -0.97 7.47
N SER A 77 -7.16 -1.44 6.23
CA SER A 77 -6.55 -2.73 5.91
C SER A 77 -5.91 -2.68 4.54
N VAL A 78 -4.98 -3.60 4.32
CA VAL A 78 -4.32 -3.76 3.03
C VAL A 78 -4.49 -5.21 2.58
N ARG A 79 -4.68 -5.42 1.27
CA ARG A 79 -4.86 -6.75 0.69
C ARG A 79 -4.12 -6.82 -0.63
N ILE A 80 -3.64 -8.02 -0.96
CA ILE A 80 -3.05 -8.29 -2.26
C ILE A 80 -4.10 -8.97 -3.12
N LEU A 81 -4.38 -8.38 -4.28
CA LEU A 81 -5.40 -8.87 -5.21
C LEU A 81 -4.86 -8.81 -6.63
N PRO A 82 -5.47 -9.54 -7.58
CA PRO A 82 -5.19 -9.32 -8.99
C PRO A 82 -5.50 -7.87 -9.38
N ALA A 83 -4.69 -7.30 -10.26
CA ALA A 83 -4.81 -5.88 -10.61
C ALA A 83 -6.14 -5.52 -11.30
N ASP A 84 -6.85 -6.52 -11.84
CA ASP A 84 -8.15 -6.33 -12.50
C ASP A 84 -9.35 -6.55 -11.56
N GLU A 85 -9.11 -6.78 -10.27
CA GLU A 85 -10.20 -6.99 -9.33
C GLU A 85 -11.03 -5.71 -9.18
N PRO A 86 -12.36 -5.77 -9.39
CA PRO A 86 -13.19 -4.57 -9.30
C PRO A 86 -13.16 -3.96 -7.91
N PRO A 87 -13.17 -2.62 -7.81
CA PRO A 87 -13.18 -1.95 -6.50
C PRO A 87 -14.56 -2.03 -5.85
N GLN A 88 -14.57 -2.01 -4.53
CA GLN A 88 -15.78 -1.92 -3.74
C GLN A 88 -15.87 -0.54 -3.09
N LYS A 89 -16.98 -0.28 -2.40
CA LYS A 89 -17.33 1.04 -1.89
C LYS A 89 -16.24 1.70 -1.04
N HIS A 90 -15.53 0.91 -0.24
CA HIS A 90 -14.54 1.44 0.69
C HIS A 90 -13.09 1.25 0.22
N ASP A 91 -12.90 0.91 -1.03
CA ASP A 91 -11.56 0.75 -1.58
C ASP A 91 -11.03 2.12 -2.02
N HIS A 92 -10.03 2.60 -1.31
CA HIS A 92 -9.57 3.99 -1.45
C HIS A 92 -8.37 4.16 -2.37
N VAL A 93 -7.39 3.28 -2.27
CA VAL A 93 -6.15 3.39 -3.03
C VAL A 93 -5.72 2.01 -3.49
N ASP A 94 -5.35 1.90 -4.76
CA ASP A 94 -4.71 0.71 -5.31
C ASP A 94 -3.31 1.04 -5.77
N MET A 95 -2.34 0.26 -5.33
CA MET A 95 -0.97 0.33 -5.79
C MET A 95 -0.76 -0.81 -6.79
N ILE A 96 -0.72 -0.47 -8.07
CA ILE A 96 -0.58 -1.46 -9.14
C ILE A 96 0.90 -1.80 -9.28
N LEU A 97 1.19 -3.11 -9.27
CA LEU A 97 2.55 -3.63 -9.30
C LEU A 97 2.89 -4.22 -10.65
N SER A 98 4.18 -4.27 -10.96
CA SER A 98 4.68 -4.84 -12.21
C SER A 98 4.37 -6.33 -12.35
N SER A 99 4.06 -7.00 -11.27
CA SER A 99 3.73 -8.43 -11.27
C SER A 99 2.32 -8.74 -11.79
N GLY A 100 1.49 -7.73 -12.02
CA GLY A 100 0.06 -7.93 -12.34
C GLY A 100 -0.83 -8.02 -11.12
N MET A 101 -0.27 -7.89 -9.93
CA MET A 101 -1.00 -7.83 -8.68
C MET A 101 -1.11 -6.40 -8.21
N MET A 102 -1.89 -6.16 -7.18
CA MET A 102 -2.00 -4.84 -6.58
C MET A 102 -2.12 -4.94 -5.07
N LEU A 103 -1.70 -3.87 -4.39
CA LEU A 103 -1.96 -3.66 -2.98
C LEU A 103 -3.16 -2.72 -2.88
N ARG A 104 -4.24 -3.19 -2.29
CA ARG A 104 -5.47 -2.41 -2.12
C ARG A 104 -5.60 -1.96 -0.68
N TYR A 105 -5.70 -0.66 -0.49
CA TYR A 105 -5.93 -0.04 0.81
C TYR A 105 -7.43 0.29 0.95
N THR A 106 -8.01 -0.25 1.98
CA THR A 106 -9.43 -0.06 2.29
C THR A 106 -9.62 0.76 3.54
#